data_0874edc1d5fad59970d237714d08dc96
#
_entry.id   0874edc1d5fad59970d237714d08dc96
#
_cell.length_a   1.000
_cell.length_b   1.000
_cell.length_c   1.000
_cell.angle_alpha   90.00
_cell.angle_beta   90.00
_cell.angle_gamma   90.00
#
_symmetry.space_group_name_H-M   'P 1'
#
loop_
_entity.id
_entity.type
_entity.pdbx_description
1 polymer ?
#
loop_
_entity_poly.entity_id
_entity_poly.type
_entity_poly.pdbx_seq_one_letter_code
_entity_poly.pdbx_strand_id
1 'polypeptide(L)'
;VATLDGKSAYADADFVVIAAPTNYDPVKNYFDTTHVEEVIDLVLAVNPNAVMIIKSTIPVGYTRSLYLRYARQGVKQFNLLFSPEFLRESKALYDNLYPSRIIVGYPKQMNHPDFADEDQAIASIADVDRLRQAAGTFAALLVEGAIGNGEPFTFDGPLPIADGVCPREKTKGIPVLGMGMKEAEAVKLFANTYLAL
;
A
#
# COMPACT_ATOMS: atom_id res chain seq x y z
N VAL A 1 2.94 4.95 21.07
CA VAL A 1 3.97 5.95 21.46
C VAL A 1 4.15 6.90 20.31
N ALA A 2 4.09 8.22 20.54
CA ALA A 2 4.43 9.24 19.57
C ALA A 2 5.92 9.61 19.71
N THR A 3 6.67 9.62 18.62
CA THR A 3 8.10 9.97 18.61
C THR A 3 8.49 10.68 17.32
N LEU A 4 9.50 11.54 17.40
CA LEU A 4 10.16 12.12 16.23
C LEU A 4 11.42 11.32 15.82
N ASP A 5 11.79 10.30 16.59
CA ASP A 5 12.92 9.42 16.27
C ASP A 5 12.44 8.25 15.41
N GLY A 6 12.37 8.50 14.10
CA GLY A 6 12.01 7.48 13.12
C GLY A 6 13.00 6.30 13.07
N LYS A 7 14.30 6.53 13.37
CA LYS A 7 15.28 5.44 13.37
C LYS A 7 14.96 4.39 14.42
N SER A 8 14.69 4.83 15.65
CA SER A 8 14.29 3.90 16.70
C SER A 8 12.91 3.27 16.45
N ALA A 9 11.96 4.03 15.86
CA ALA A 9 10.63 3.54 15.60
C ALA A 9 10.56 2.46 14.53
N TYR A 10 11.45 2.49 13.53
CA TYR A 10 11.45 1.55 12.41
C TYR A 10 12.39 0.35 12.60
N ALA A 11 13.28 0.40 13.61
CA ALA A 11 14.36 -0.58 13.79
C ALA A 11 13.87 -2.04 13.89
N ASP A 12 12.74 -2.29 14.52
CA ASP A 12 12.13 -3.60 14.73
C ASP A 12 10.70 -3.71 14.18
N ALA A 13 10.28 -2.76 13.31
CA ALA A 13 8.95 -2.77 12.75
C ALA A 13 8.78 -3.86 11.69
N ASP A 14 7.71 -4.64 11.77
CA ASP A 14 7.28 -5.54 10.68
C ASP A 14 6.65 -4.75 9.53
N PHE A 15 5.86 -3.74 9.88
CA PHE A 15 5.17 -2.85 8.92
C PHE A 15 5.45 -1.39 9.22
N VAL A 16 5.72 -0.61 8.17
CA VAL A 16 5.83 0.84 8.23
C VAL A 16 4.78 1.46 7.31
N VAL A 17 3.77 2.09 7.91
CA VAL A 17 2.70 2.76 7.17
C VAL A 17 3.10 4.20 6.86
N ILE A 18 3.21 4.53 5.58
CA ILE A 18 3.61 5.84 5.08
C ILE A 18 2.36 6.64 4.73
N ALA A 19 2.02 7.60 5.58
CA ALA A 19 0.90 8.53 5.41
C ALA A 19 1.39 9.97 5.33
N ALA A 20 2.55 10.18 4.72
CA ALA A 20 3.15 11.50 4.54
C ALA A 20 2.29 12.36 3.59
N PRO A 21 2.23 13.69 3.79
CA PRO A 21 1.49 14.57 2.90
C PRO A 21 2.08 14.53 1.47
N THR A 22 1.18 14.49 0.49
CA THR A 22 1.53 14.58 -0.92
C THR A 22 0.72 15.72 -1.52
N ASN A 23 1.39 16.84 -1.80
CA ASN A 23 0.73 18.01 -2.36
C ASN A 23 0.68 17.92 -3.89
N TYR A 24 -0.49 18.18 -4.45
CA TYR A 24 -0.64 18.31 -5.90
C TYR A 24 -0.49 19.77 -6.33
N ASP A 25 0.47 20.03 -7.22
CA ASP A 25 0.63 21.32 -7.88
C ASP A 25 -0.13 21.30 -9.24
N PRO A 26 -1.29 21.99 -9.34
CA PRO A 26 -2.08 21.96 -10.56
C PRO A 26 -1.44 22.73 -11.73
N VAL A 27 -0.50 23.63 -11.45
CA VAL A 27 0.22 24.38 -12.50
C VAL A 27 1.27 23.50 -13.18
N LYS A 28 1.96 22.69 -12.39
CA LYS A 28 3.01 21.78 -12.88
C LYS A 28 2.48 20.38 -13.19
N ASN A 29 1.21 20.09 -12.89
CA ASN A 29 0.64 18.73 -12.94
C ASN A 29 1.54 17.71 -12.21
N TYR A 30 1.98 18.07 -11.01
CA TYR A 30 2.99 17.32 -10.26
C TYR A 30 2.52 17.03 -8.84
N PHE A 31 2.73 15.77 -8.40
CA PHE A 31 2.61 15.39 -7.00
C PHE A 31 3.96 15.47 -6.33
N ASP A 32 4.06 16.24 -5.27
CA ASP A 32 5.24 16.26 -4.41
C ASP A 32 5.24 15.02 -3.51
N THR A 33 6.07 14.06 -3.86
CA THR A 33 6.24 12.80 -3.15
C THR A 33 7.51 12.76 -2.30
N THR A 34 8.17 13.89 -2.12
CA THR A 34 9.46 14.01 -1.43
C THR A 34 9.42 13.37 -0.04
N HIS A 35 8.39 13.68 0.76
CA HIS A 35 8.28 13.13 2.11
C HIS A 35 8.00 11.62 2.14
N VAL A 36 7.32 11.07 1.13
CA VAL A 36 7.16 9.62 0.99
C VAL A 36 8.52 8.96 0.76
N GLU A 37 9.34 9.54 -0.09
CA GLU A 37 10.67 9.03 -0.44
C GLU A 37 11.66 9.15 0.73
N GLU A 38 11.61 10.24 1.49
CA GLU A 38 12.41 10.42 2.71
C GLU A 38 12.13 9.31 3.74
N VAL A 39 10.86 8.93 3.91
CA VAL A 39 10.51 7.83 4.81
C VAL A 39 11.01 6.50 4.27
N ILE A 40 10.85 6.24 2.98
CA ILE A 40 11.36 5.01 2.33
C ILE A 40 12.87 4.88 2.52
N ASP A 41 13.62 5.95 2.24
CA ASP A 41 15.07 5.94 2.39
C ASP A 41 15.52 5.71 3.84
N LEU A 42 14.81 6.30 4.81
CA LEU A 42 15.07 6.08 6.23
C LEU A 42 14.79 4.62 6.62
N VAL A 43 13.67 4.04 6.18
CA VAL A 43 13.34 2.63 6.46
C VAL A 43 14.39 1.70 5.86
N LEU A 44 14.78 1.91 4.61
CA LEU A 44 15.81 1.09 3.95
C LEU A 44 17.16 1.17 4.68
N ALA A 45 17.51 2.33 5.23
CA ALA A 45 18.76 2.52 5.98
C ALA A 45 18.75 1.84 7.35
N VAL A 46 17.57 1.68 7.98
CA VAL A 46 17.43 1.19 9.36
C VAL A 46 16.98 -0.27 9.40
N ASN A 47 15.97 -0.61 8.61
CA ASN A 47 15.35 -1.93 8.60
C ASN A 47 14.82 -2.31 7.20
N PRO A 48 15.70 -2.76 6.30
CA PRO A 48 15.30 -3.13 4.94
C PRO A 48 14.34 -4.33 4.87
N ASN A 49 14.14 -5.06 5.99
CA ASN A 49 13.20 -6.17 6.06
C ASN A 49 11.76 -5.74 6.32
N ALA A 50 11.53 -4.53 6.85
CA ALA A 50 10.20 -4.01 7.07
C ALA A 50 9.39 -3.95 5.77
N VAL A 51 8.09 -4.20 5.85
CA VAL A 51 7.18 -4.00 4.73
C VAL A 51 6.60 -2.59 4.81
N MET A 52 6.93 -1.78 3.83
CA MET A 52 6.42 -0.41 3.71
C MET A 52 5.06 -0.39 3.00
N ILE A 53 4.12 0.38 3.51
CA ILE A 53 2.80 0.53 2.91
C ILE A 53 2.51 2.01 2.68
N ILE A 54 2.49 2.45 1.42
CA ILE A 54 2.06 3.81 1.09
C ILE A 54 0.54 3.89 1.22
N LYS A 55 0.06 4.83 2.05
CA LYS A 55 -1.34 5.20 2.16
C LYS A 55 -1.64 6.58 1.58
N SER A 56 -0.62 7.40 1.37
CA SER A 56 -0.72 8.71 0.72
C SER A 56 -1.24 8.59 -0.70
N THR A 57 -1.91 9.64 -1.19
CA THR A 57 -2.34 9.73 -2.59
C THR A 57 -1.12 9.94 -3.49
N ILE A 58 -0.96 9.06 -4.47
CA ILE A 58 0.19 9.05 -5.40
C ILE A 58 -0.30 8.90 -6.84
N PRO A 59 0.51 9.30 -7.84
CA PRO A 59 0.17 9.12 -9.25
C PRO A 59 0.13 7.65 -9.66
N VAL A 60 -0.64 7.35 -10.72
CA VAL A 60 -0.66 6.01 -11.32
C VAL A 60 0.71 5.67 -11.91
N GLY A 61 1.25 4.51 -11.56
CA GLY A 61 2.58 4.03 -11.97
C GLY A 61 3.72 4.45 -11.05
N TYR A 62 3.43 5.22 -9.99
CA TYR A 62 4.46 5.71 -9.07
C TYR A 62 5.16 4.59 -8.31
N THR A 63 4.43 3.63 -7.76
CA THR A 63 5.04 2.50 -7.04
C THR A 63 5.95 1.68 -7.93
N ARG A 64 5.55 1.44 -9.20
CA ARG A 64 6.41 0.77 -10.19
C ARG A 64 7.68 1.57 -10.45
N SER A 65 7.58 2.88 -10.60
CA SER A 65 8.75 3.75 -10.80
C SER A 65 9.72 3.71 -9.62
N LEU A 66 9.23 3.59 -8.39
CA LEU A 66 10.05 3.38 -7.20
C LEU A 66 10.82 2.06 -7.26
N TYR A 67 10.15 0.95 -7.56
CA TYR A 67 10.83 -0.34 -7.72
C TYR A 67 11.95 -0.28 -8.74
N LEU A 68 11.69 0.30 -9.91
CA LEU A 68 12.70 0.42 -10.97
C LEU A 68 13.85 1.34 -10.55
N ARG A 69 13.57 2.42 -9.83
CA ARG A 69 14.60 3.34 -9.31
C ARG A 69 15.51 2.64 -8.31
N TYR A 70 14.92 1.97 -7.30
CA TYR A 70 15.72 1.30 -6.28
C TYR A 70 16.47 0.08 -6.82
N ALA A 71 15.93 -0.64 -7.81
CA ALA A 71 16.67 -1.68 -8.52
C ALA A 71 17.92 -1.13 -9.22
N ARG A 72 17.80 0.02 -9.92
CA ARG A 72 18.95 0.70 -10.57
C ARG A 72 19.98 1.20 -9.55
N GLN A 73 19.56 1.56 -8.35
CA GLN A 73 20.46 1.96 -7.25
C GLN A 73 21.15 0.77 -6.58
N GLY A 74 20.83 -0.46 -6.98
CA GLY A 74 21.45 -1.68 -6.46
C GLY A 74 20.89 -2.15 -5.13
N VAL A 75 19.72 -1.66 -4.73
CA VAL A 75 18.98 -2.19 -3.57
C VAL A 75 18.68 -3.66 -3.82
N LYS A 76 18.92 -4.53 -2.82
CA LYS A 76 18.78 -5.97 -2.97
C LYS A 76 17.42 -6.50 -2.52
N GLN A 77 16.74 -5.74 -1.67
CA GLN A 77 15.42 -6.08 -1.16
C GLN A 77 14.61 -4.81 -1.00
N PHE A 78 13.45 -4.75 -1.66
CA PHE A 78 12.54 -3.63 -1.59
C PHE A 78 11.12 -4.11 -1.35
N ASN A 79 10.61 -3.87 -0.14
CA ASN A 79 9.36 -4.40 0.35
C ASN A 79 8.30 -3.29 0.40
N LEU A 80 7.67 -2.98 -0.73
CA LEU A 80 6.69 -1.92 -0.84
C LEU A 80 5.32 -2.46 -1.25
N LEU A 81 4.28 -2.00 -0.56
CA LEU A 81 2.87 -2.19 -0.88
C LEU A 81 2.20 -0.82 -1.06
N PHE A 82 1.01 -0.83 -1.64
CA PHE A 82 0.15 0.35 -1.73
C PHE A 82 -1.25 0.04 -1.21
N SER A 83 -1.74 0.82 -0.26
CA SER A 83 -3.10 0.66 0.28
C SER A 83 -3.79 2.01 0.38
N PRO A 84 -4.53 2.44 -0.66
CA PRO A 84 -5.16 3.74 -0.70
C PRO A 84 -6.27 3.91 0.33
N GLU A 85 -6.50 5.17 0.75
CA GLU A 85 -7.65 5.55 1.58
C GLU A 85 -8.86 5.95 0.74
N PHE A 86 -10.06 5.59 1.23
CA PHE A 86 -11.34 5.97 0.63
C PHE A 86 -12.22 6.72 1.63
N LEU A 87 -11.62 7.50 2.53
CA LEU A 87 -12.31 8.25 3.56
C LEU A 87 -12.64 9.68 3.12
N ARG A 88 -13.65 10.25 3.73
CA ARG A 88 -14.01 11.66 3.64
C ARG A 88 -13.32 12.42 4.78
N GLU A 89 -12.63 13.54 4.49
CA GLU A 89 -11.91 14.31 5.51
C GLU A 89 -12.77 14.65 6.74
N SER A 90 -14.01 15.10 6.51
CA SER A 90 -14.93 15.47 7.58
C SER A 90 -15.42 14.30 8.44
N LYS A 91 -15.21 13.04 7.99
CA LYS A 91 -15.67 11.81 8.64
C LYS A 91 -14.58 10.76 8.75
N ALA A 92 -13.32 11.15 8.74
CA ALA A 92 -12.17 10.26 8.65
C ALA A 92 -12.20 9.13 9.71
N LEU A 93 -12.47 9.47 10.97
CA LEU A 93 -12.56 8.47 12.04
C LEU A 93 -13.69 7.45 11.79
N TYR A 94 -14.86 7.94 11.43
CA TYR A 94 -16.00 7.07 11.12
C TYR A 94 -15.71 6.15 9.92
N ASP A 95 -15.17 6.72 8.84
CA ASP A 95 -14.88 5.98 7.62
C ASP A 95 -13.75 4.95 7.81
N ASN A 96 -12.85 5.16 8.79
CA ASN A 96 -11.87 4.15 9.19
C ASN A 96 -12.51 3.00 9.99
N LEU A 97 -13.47 3.30 10.85
CA LEU A 97 -14.18 2.25 11.62
C LEU A 97 -15.19 1.48 10.75
N TYR A 98 -15.72 2.11 9.71
CA TYR A 98 -16.67 1.54 8.76
C TYR A 98 -16.20 1.72 7.33
N PRO A 99 -15.06 1.12 6.94
CA PRO A 99 -14.48 1.33 5.63
C PRO A 99 -15.40 0.78 4.54
N SER A 100 -15.61 1.57 3.49
CA SER A 100 -16.40 1.16 2.32
C SER A 100 -15.75 0.00 1.58
N ARG A 101 -14.43 -0.08 1.64
CA ARG A 101 -13.58 -1.12 1.06
C ARG A 101 -12.17 -1.01 1.61
N ILE A 102 -11.44 -2.12 1.57
CA ILE A 102 -10.00 -2.18 1.82
C ILE A 102 -9.35 -2.69 0.53
N ILE A 103 -8.37 -1.97 0.02
CA ILE A 103 -7.61 -2.37 -1.17
C ILE A 103 -6.13 -2.43 -0.77
N VAL A 104 -5.47 -3.54 -1.13
CA VAL A 104 -4.03 -3.67 -0.97
C VAL A 104 -3.42 -4.09 -2.30
N GLY A 105 -2.61 -3.21 -2.85
CA GLY A 105 -1.80 -3.43 -4.04
C GLY A 105 -0.43 -4.01 -3.67
N TYR A 106 0.00 -5.01 -4.41
CA TYR A 106 1.32 -5.64 -4.28
C TYR A 106 1.99 -5.77 -5.65
N PRO A 107 3.33 -5.97 -5.71
CA PRO A 107 4.03 -6.13 -6.98
C PRO A 107 3.45 -7.30 -7.77
N LYS A 108 3.11 -7.04 -9.02
CA LYS A 108 2.59 -8.04 -9.95
C LYS A 108 3.29 -7.88 -11.28
N GLN A 109 3.65 -8.97 -11.91
CA GLN A 109 4.21 -8.97 -13.25
C GLN A 109 3.16 -8.50 -14.25
N MET A 110 3.57 -7.64 -15.18
CA MET A 110 2.71 -7.18 -16.27
C MET A 110 2.46 -8.28 -17.30
N ASN A 111 3.38 -9.27 -17.38
CA ASN A 111 3.35 -10.39 -18.31
C ASN A 111 3.15 -9.95 -19.79
N HIS A 112 3.76 -8.82 -20.14
CA HIS A 112 3.71 -8.27 -21.49
C HIS A 112 5.13 -8.05 -22.02
N PRO A 113 5.43 -8.38 -23.29
CA PRO A 113 6.79 -8.29 -23.83
C PRO A 113 7.44 -6.92 -23.65
N ASP A 114 6.69 -5.84 -23.79
CA ASP A 114 7.21 -4.47 -23.67
C ASP A 114 7.67 -4.12 -22.23
N PHE A 115 7.27 -4.91 -21.22
CA PHE A 115 7.60 -4.70 -19.81
C PHE A 115 8.48 -5.82 -19.24
N ALA A 116 8.98 -6.73 -20.06
CA ALA A 116 9.74 -7.90 -19.59
C ALA A 116 10.98 -7.50 -18.78
N ASP A 117 11.75 -6.52 -19.25
CA ASP A 117 12.95 -6.05 -18.55
C ASP A 117 12.60 -5.37 -17.22
N GLU A 118 11.51 -4.63 -17.17
CA GLU A 118 11.02 -4.00 -15.95
C GLU A 118 10.50 -5.04 -14.96
N ASP A 119 9.76 -6.04 -15.43
CA ASP A 119 9.26 -7.14 -14.59
C ASP A 119 10.43 -7.93 -13.99
N GLN A 120 11.49 -8.17 -14.78
CA GLN A 120 12.71 -8.81 -14.30
C GLN A 120 13.44 -7.93 -13.28
N ALA A 121 13.54 -6.64 -13.50
CA ALA A 121 14.16 -5.71 -12.55
C ALA A 121 13.40 -5.68 -11.22
N ILE A 122 12.07 -5.65 -11.24
CA ILE A 122 11.23 -5.70 -10.04
C ILE A 122 11.41 -7.03 -9.32
N ALA A 123 11.35 -8.16 -10.04
CA ALA A 123 11.51 -9.50 -9.47
C ALA A 123 12.91 -9.71 -8.85
N SER A 124 13.91 -8.94 -9.28
CA SER A 124 15.28 -9.03 -8.73
C SER A 124 15.40 -8.45 -7.31
N ILE A 125 14.45 -7.61 -6.87
CA ILE A 125 14.47 -6.93 -5.57
C ILE A 125 13.19 -7.13 -4.75
N ALA A 126 12.17 -7.77 -5.31
CA ALA A 126 10.89 -8.02 -4.66
C ALA A 126 10.60 -9.53 -4.56
N ASP A 127 10.42 -10.02 -3.36
CA ASP A 127 9.82 -11.33 -3.13
C ASP A 127 8.29 -11.19 -3.22
N VAL A 128 7.76 -11.45 -4.41
CA VAL A 128 6.32 -11.23 -4.72
C VAL A 128 5.42 -12.10 -3.86
N ASP A 129 5.80 -13.35 -3.57
CA ASP A 129 4.99 -14.26 -2.75
C ASP A 129 4.96 -13.80 -1.29
N ARG A 130 6.09 -13.40 -0.74
CA ARG A 130 6.19 -12.81 0.59
C ARG A 130 5.35 -11.52 0.67
N LEU A 131 5.46 -10.66 -0.31
CA LEU A 131 4.72 -9.40 -0.34
C LEU A 131 3.22 -9.59 -0.49
N ARG A 132 2.78 -10.60 -1.25
CA ARG A 132 1.37 -10.99 -1.32
C ARG A 132 0.84 -11.50 0.02
N GLN A 133 1.61 -12.30 0.74
CA GLN A 133 1.26 -12.74 2.10
C GLN A 133 1.22 -11.54 3.08
N ALA A 134 2.21 -10.67 3.02
CA ALA A 134 2.25 -9.44 3.83
C ALA A 134 1.05 -8.53 3.54
N ALA A 135 0.64 -8.41 2.28
CA ALA A 135 -0.56 -7.66 1.90
C ALA A 135 -1.84 -8.27 2.50
N GLY A 136 -1.94 -9.61 2.53
CA GLY A 136 -3.04 -10.32 3.21
C GLY A 136 -3.02 -10.11 4.72
N THR A 137 -1.85 -10.13 5.35
CA THR A 137 -1.68 -9.82 6.78
C THR A 137 -2.09 -8.37 7.08
N PHE A 138 -1.64 -7.42 6.28
CA PHE A 138 -2.00 -6.01 6.48
C PHE A 138 -3.50 -5.77 6.28
N ALA A 139 -4.12 -6.41 5.29
CA ALA A 139 -5.57 -6.37 5.11
C ALA A 139 -6.33 -6.93 6.33
N ALA A 140 -5.85 -8.04 6.91
CA ALA A 140 -6.41 -8.63 8.12
C ALA A 140 -6.34 -7.67 9.31
N LEU A 141 -5.20 -6.99 9.52
CA LEU A 141 -5.04 -5.97 10.56
C LEU A 141 -6.04 -4.81 10.40
N LEU A 142 -6.28 -4.36 9.15
CA LEU A 142 -7.28 -3.32 8.89
C LEU A 142 -8.71 -3.79 9.17
N VAL A 143 -9.04 -5.05 8.84
CA VAL A 143 -10.34 -5.66 9.18
C VAL A 143 -10.51 -5.81 10.68
N GLU A 144 -9.45 -6.22 11.39
CA GLU A 144 -9.48 -6.36 12.85
C GLU A 144 -9.77 -5.01 13.52
N GLY A 145 -9.09 -3.94 13.10
CA GLY A 145 -9.29 -2.58 13.62
C GLY A 145 -10.63 -1.94 13.25
N ALA A 146 -11.31 -2.42 12.21
CA ALA A 146 -12.60 -1.90 11.78
C ALA A 146 -13.75 -2.52 12.60
N ILE A 147 -14.88 -1.82 12.66
CA ILE A 147 -16.14 -2.37 13.22
C ILE A 147 -16.89 -3.19 12.15
N GLY A 148 -16.94 -2.67 10.92
CA GLY A 148 -17.66 -3.31 9.82
C GLY A 148 -19.14 -3.50 10.14
N ASN A 149 -19.66 -4.72 9.95
CA ASN A 149 -21.04 -5.10 10.28
C ASN A 149 -21.24 -5.51 11.75
N GLY A 150 -20.21 -5.37 12.59
CA GLY A 150 -20.25 -5.75 14.01
C GLY A 150 -19.99 -7.22 14.30
N GLU A 151 -19.82 -8.06 13.27
CA GLU A 151 -19.46 -9.46 13.46
C GLU A 151 -18.05 -9.61 14.05
N PRO A 152 -17.79 -10.62 14.89
CA PRO A 152 -16.48 -10.87 15.43
C PRO A 152 -15.48 -11.22 14.30
N PHE A 153 -14.25 -10.80 14.47
CA PHE A 153 -13.14 -11.16 13.59
C PHE A 153 -12.01 -11.74 14.45
N THR A 154 -11.55 -12.91 14.07
CA THR A 154 -10.37 -13.52 14.68
C THR A 154 -9.25 -13.52 13.65
N PHE A 155 -8.14 -12.90 14.00
CA PHE A 155 -6.94 -12.94 13.17
C PHE A 155 -6.32 -14.34 13.27
N ASP A 156 -6.46 -15.13 12.21
CA ASP A 156 -5.91 -16.48 12.07
C ASP A 156 -4.85 -16.58 10.95
N GLY A 157 -4.38 -15.44 10.47
CA GLY A 157 -3.35 -15.34 9.46
C GLY A 157 -3.70 -14.40 8.29
N PRO A 158 -2.90 -14.41 7.21
CA PRO A 158 -3.13 -13.57 6.05
C PRO A 158 -4.48 -13.85 5.39
N LEU A 159 -5.24 -12.77 5.07
CA LEU A 159 -6.43 -12.93 4.24
C LEU A 159 -6.06 -13.40 2.83
N PRO A 160 -6.88 -14.27 2.22
CA PRO A 160 -6.63 -14.77 0.87
C PRO A 160 -7.00 -13.69 -0.17
N ILE A 161 -6.10 -12.74 -0.37
CA ILE A 161 -6.26 -11.63 -1.33
C ILE A 161 -5.63 -11.94 -2.70
N ALA A 162 -5.47 -13.21 -3.06
CA ALA A 162 -4.99 -13.59 -4.38
C ALA A 162 -6.00 -13.16 -5.46
N ASP A 163 -5.67 -12.10 -6.19
CA ASP A 163 -6.39 -11.60 -7.38
C ASP A 163 -7.92 -11.65 -7.27
N GLY A 164 -8.48 -10.88 -6.36
CA GLY A 164 -9.92 -10.84 -6.25
C GLY A 164 -10.45 -10.27 -4.96
N VAL A 165 -11.73 -10.53 -4.75
CA VAL A 165 -12.46 -10.10 -3.57
C VAL A 165 -12.41 -11.22 -2.53
N CYS A 166 -11.90 -10.92 -1.35
CA CYS A 166 -11.99 -11.83 -0.21
C CYS A 166 -13.46 -12.04 0.15
N PRO A 167 -13.90 -13.28 0.49
CA PRO A 167 -15.26 -13.53 0.94
C PRO A 167 -15.66 -12.64 2.11
N ARG A 168 -16.81 -11.96 1.99
CA ARG A 168 -17.26 -10.94 2.96
C ARG A 168 -17.53 -11.50 4.35
N GLU A 169 -17.88 -12.76 4.45
CA GLU A 169 -18.07 -13.47 5.73
C GLU A 169 -16.76 -13.58 6.54
N LYS A 170 -15.61 -13.47 5.87
CA LYS A 170 -14.28 -13.46 6.49
C LYS A 170 -13.75 -12.06 6.81
N THR A 171 -14.52 -11.01 6.55
CA THR A 171 -14.03 -9.63 6.61
C THR A 171 -15.02 -8.66 7.26
N LYS A 172 -15.86 -9.14 8.17
CA LYS A 172 -16.92 -8.32 8.81
C LYS A 172 -17.82 -7.60 7.80
N GLY A 173 -18.10 -8.22 6.66
CA GLY A 173 -18.86 -7.63 5.57
C GLY A 173 -18.10 -6.58 4.74
N ILE A 174 -16.88 -6.24 5.08
CA ILE A 174 -16.07 -5.25 4.39
C ILE A 174 -15.54 -5.85 3.08
N PRO A 175 -15.71 -5.20 1.92
CA PRO A 175 -15.05 -5.62 0.69
C PRO A 175 -13.53 -5.46 0.82
N VAL A 176 -12.78 -6.57 0.77
CA VAL A 176 -11.32 -6.59 0.79
C VAL A 176 -10.81 -7.11 -0.55
N LEU A 177 -9.96 -6.34 -1.22
CA LEU A 177 -9.46 -6.64 -2.56
C LEU A 177 -7.93 -6.61 -2.59
N GLY A 178 -7.33 -7.68 -3.13
CA GLY A 178 -5.93 -7.70 -3.53
C GLY A 178 -5.80 -7.48 -5.04
N MET A 179 -4.82 -6.69 -5.46
CA MET A 179 -4.59 -6.40 -6.88
C MET A 179 -3.15 -5.94 -7.12
N GLY A 180 -2.76 -5.75 -8.38
CA GLY A 180 -1.50 -5.10 -8.70
C GLY A 180 -1.47 -3.65 -8.20
N MET A 181 -0.28 -3.12 -7.94
CA MET A 181 -0.13 -1.76 -7.40
C MET A 181 -0.67 -0.70 -8.37
N LYS A 182 -0.41 -0.84 -9.67
CA LYS A 182 -0.89 0.11 -10.68
C LYS A 182 -2.41 0.15 -10.76
N GLU A 183 -3.05 -1.02 -10.62
CA GLU A 183 -4.51 -1.12 -10.57
C GLU A 183 -5.07 -0.45 -9.30
N ALA A 184 -4.43 -0.63 -8.16
CA ALA A 184 -4.83 0.02 -6.91
C ALA A 184 -4.69 1.56 -6.99
N GLU A 185 -3.62 2.06 -7.59
CA GLU A 185 -3.41 3.49 -7.86
C GLU A 185 -4.50 4.05 -8.80
N ALA A 186 -4.83 3.31 -9.86
CA ALA A 186 -5.88 3.70 -10.81
C ALA A 186 -7.26 3.75 -10.14
N VAL A 187 -7.60 2.75 -9.32
CA VAL A 187 -8.85 2.74 -8.56
C VAL A 187 -8.96 3.95 -7.64
N LYS A 188 -7.85 4.34 -6.97
CA LYS A 188 -7.83 5.54 -6.12
C LYS A 188 -8.05 6.81 -6.94
N LEU A 189 -7.39 6.96 -8.08
CA LEU A 189 -7.55 8.11 -8.96
C LEU A 189 -8.99 8.25 -9.45
N PHE A 190 -9.58 7.15 -9.97
CA PHE A 190 -10.96 7.17 -10.46
C PHE A 190 -11.96 7.45 -9.34
N ALA A 191 -11.79 6.87 -8.16
CA ALA A 191 -12.67 7.13 -7.02
C ALA A 191 -12.63 8.61 -6.61
N ASN A 192 -11.46 9.22 -6.55
CA ASN A 192 -11.33 10.65 -6.22
C ASN A 192 -11.96 11.54 -7.30
N THR A 193 -11.76 11.24 -8.58
CA THR A 193 -12.32 12.00 -9.70
C THR A 193 -13.84 11.90 -9.73
N TYR A 194 -14.40 10.70 -9.52
CA TYR A 194 -15.85 10.48 -9.52
C TYR A 194 -16.55 11.16 -8.34
N LEU A 195 -15.91 11.22 -7.17
CA LEU A 195 -16.47 11.87 -5.98
C LEU A 195 -16.34 13.40 -6.03
N ALA A 196 -15.52 13.94 -6.94
CA ALA A 196 -15.36 15.38 -7.16
C ALA A 196 -16.33 15.96 -8.19
N LEU A 197 -17.10 15.11 -8.90
CA LEU A 197 -18.18 15.48 -9.84
C LEU A 197 -19.54 15.50 -9.13
#